data_74b490a30531ded7379d71efd784679a
#
_entry.id   74b490a30531ded7379d71efd784679a
#
_cell.length_a   1.000
_cell.length_b   1.000
_cell.length_c   1.000
_cell.angle_alpha   90.00
_cell.angle_beta   90.00
_cell.angle_gamma   90.00
#
_symmetry.space_group_name_H-M   'P 1'
#
loop_
_entity.id
_entity.type
_entity.pdbx_description
1 polymer ?
#
loop_
_entity_poly.entity_id
_entity_poly.type
_entity_poly.pdbx_seq_one_letter_code
_entity_poly.pdbx_strand_id
1 'polypeptide(L)'
;MTPYARTYSVASGPINGGRYAGGRFTGALALGNDSVSGAFASNASAFAGALVLDNDLVNGAMVGYVLPSWLTGKPLNEWFTIAGTSGAGGSSVHAFSGMTIRDDTSEIFIAAAGGHNDSSDNRVVSLDLRQDSPSWTTRMAASTVVQQDVARYADGKPSSRHTYHSTQWCAPRGRLLLQGAYAAYGGGVANYPTFEAFDPATNVWEAVNYLADIPAGYYGAARDSSGNTLSQLGGRKWTQATDVFSSVISSPSGTAATQVRFPWAYDSSRDQWFGLSYGDGQGDPSWGAFIRGVKMSNTGLTQVAVTFNASAALTQLNADAPTYAALIYDPDNDRFLFCSDQTGREGVVYVVTPNATSVWDVSILAQGGGSLVPPWPGTGGLCGRFQHVPTYKGIAFLPDRTANVYFMRLA
;
A
#
# COMPACT_ATOMS: atom_id res chain seq x y z
N MET A 1 -8.02 2.60 -31.10
CA MET A 1 -8.19 1.34 -30.35
C MET A 1 -9.66 0.98 -30.39
N THR A 2 -10.01 -0.16 -30.91
CA THR A 2 -11.41 -0.62 -30.99
C THR A 2 -11.85 -1.01 -29.57
N PRO A 3 -12.97 -0.50 -29.04
CA PRO A 3 -13.44 -0.89 -27.73
C PRO A 3 -13.84 -2.38 -27.75
N TYR A 4 -13.33 -3.12 -26.78
CA TYR A 4 -13.73 -4.50 -26.58
C TYR A 4 -15.10 -4.54 -25.92
N ALA A 5 -16.13 -4.80 -26.70
CA ALA A 5 -17.42 -5.20 -26.15
C ALA A 5 -17.30 -6.62 -25.57
N ARG A 6 -17.30 -6.75 -24.25
CA ARG A 6 -17.43 -8.06 -23.61
C ARG A 6 -18.90 -8.36 -23.40
N THR A 7 -19.38 -9.39 -24.06
CA THR A 7 -20.71 -9.93 -23.83
C THR A 7 -20.65 -10.85 -22.60
N TYR A 8 -21.38 -10.52 -21.57
CA TYR A 8 -21.52 -11.40 -20.40
C TYR A 8 -22.82 -12.18 -20.54
N SER A 9 -22.74 -13.49 -20.50
CA SER A 9 -23.92 -14.34 -20.35
C SER A 9 -24.12 -14.63 -18.86
N VAL A 10 -25.26 -14.35 -18.36
CA VAL A 10 -25.72 -14.90 -17.08
C VAL A 10 -26.38 -16.22 -17.36
N ALA A 11 -26.44 -17.13 -16.40
CA ALA A 11 -26.90 -18.52 -16.56
C ALA A 11 -28.29 -18.71 -17.20
N SER A 12 -28.91 -17.65 -17.70
CA SER A 12 -30.24 -17.62 -18.30
C SER A 12 -30.33 -16.85 -19.63
N GLY A 13 -29.20 -16.51 -20.29
CA GLY A 13 -29.20 -15.95 -21.66
C GLY A 13 -28.54 -14.58 -21.79
N PRO A 14 -28.31 -14.13 -23.05
CA PRO A 14 -27.62 -12.89 -23.34
C PRO A 14 -28.46 -11.66 -23.00
N ILE A 15 -27.78 -10.62 -22.49
CA ILE A 15 -28.42 -9.30 -22.34
C ILE A 15 -28.47 -8.67 -23.74
N ASN A 16 -29.58 -8.77 -24.38
CA ASN A 16 -29.83 -8.17 -25.70
C ASN A 16 -30.85 -7.10 -25.49
N GLY A 17 -30.50 -5.82 -25.28
CA GLY A 17 -31.38 -4.66 -25.37
C GLY A 17 -32.83 -4.77 -24.85
N GLY A 18 -33.13 -5.84 -24.15
CA GLY A 18 -34.44 -6.27 -23.72
C GLY A 18 -34.51 -6.47 -22.20
N ARG A 19 -35.67 -6.76 -21.72
CA ARG A 19 -35.95 -6.99 -20.30
C ARG A 19 -35.24 -8.25 -19.80
N TYR A 20 -34.43 -8.13 -18.74
CA TYR A 20 -33.94 -9.27 -18.00
C TYR A 20 -34.99 -9.70 -16.98
N ALA A 21 -35.50 -10.90 -17.11
CA ALA A 21 -36.52 -11.44 -16.20
C ALA A 21 -35.85 -12.47 -15.26
N GLY A 22 -35.50 -12.02 -14.06
CA GLY A 22 -35.17 -12.88 -12.94
C GLY A 22 -33.75 -13.47 -12.95
N GLY A 23 -32.93 -13.01 -12.05
CA GLY A 23 -31.59 -13.51 -11.76
C GLY A 23 -30.74 -12.48 -11.06
N ARG A 24 -29.76 -12.94 -10.32
CA ARG A 24 -28.82 -12.09 -9.62
C ARG A 24 -27.61 -11.86 -10.53
N PHE A 25 -27.33 -10.62 -10.88
CA PHE A 25 -26.09 -10.28 -11.57
C PHE A 25 -24.98 -10.22 -10.53
N THR A 26 -23.97 -11.05 -10.70
CA THR A 26 -22.75 -11.01 -9.89
C THR A 26 -21.57 -10.86 -10.85
N GLY A 27 -21.10 -9.63 -11.03
CA GLY A 27 -19.96 -9.34 -11.89
C GLY A 27 -19.79 -7.85 -12.11
N ALA A 28 -18.58 -7.42 -12.50
CA ALA A 28 -18.33 -6.05 -12.90
C ALA A 28 -18.68 -5.88 -14.39
N LEU A 29 -19.54 -4.91 -14.70
CA LEU A 29 -19.77 -4.47 -16.06
C LEU A 29 -18.83 -3.30 -16.34
N ALA A 30 -17.81 -3.52 -17.15
CA ALA A 30 -16.99 -2.44 -17.67
C ALA A 30 -17.57 -2.01 -19.02
N LEU A 31 -18.09 -0.82 -19.08
CA LEU A 31 -18.54 -0.17 -20.32
C LEU A 31 -17.42 0.81 -20.74
N GLY A 32 -16.92 0.66 -21.96
CA GLY A 32 -16.14 1.73 -22.58
C GLY A 32 -17.03 2.94 -22.89
N ASN A 33 -16.48 4.00 -23.47
CA ASN A 33 -17.12 5.30 -23.74
C ASN A 33 -18.42 5.26 -24.58
N ASP A 34 -19.16 4.18 -24.54
CA ASP A 34 -20.41 4.01 -25.27
C ASP A 34 -21.59 4.38 -24.36
N SER A 35 -22.42 5.31 -24.85
CA SER A 35 -23.67 5.65 -24.19
C SER A 35 -24.62 4.44 -24.19
N VAL A 36 -24.96 3.94 -23.02
CA VAL A 36 -26.02 2.93 -22.86
C VAL A 36 -27.35 3.64 -22.67
N SER A 37 -28.18 3.67 -23.70
CA SER A 37 -29.54 4.12 -23.58
C SER A 37 -30.46 2.92 -23.39
N GLY A 38 -31.03 2.78 -22.21
CA GLY A 38 -32.00 1.73 -21.89
C GLY A 38 -32.39 1.75 -20.42
N ALA A 39 -33.68 1.51 -20.14
CA ALA A 39 -34.16 1.35 -18.79
C ALA A 39 -33.99 -0.12 -18.37
N PHE A 40 -33.18 -0.38 -17.37
CA PHE A 40 -33.13 -1.69 -16.70
C PHE A 40 -34.34 -1.72 -15.72
N ALA A 41 -35.42 -2.36 -16.12
CA ALA A 41 -36.50 -2.65 -15.17
C ALA A 41 -36.06 -3.82 -14.29
N SER A 42 -35.65 -3.55 -13.07
CA SER A 42 -35.40 -4.57 -12.04
C SER A 42 -36.56 -4.59 -11.06
N ASN A 43 -36.84 -5.75 -10.46
CA ASN A 43 -37.59 -5.77 -9.22
C ASN A 43 -36.87 -4.89 -8.22
N ALA A 44 -37.53 -3.87 -7.71
CA ALA A 44 -36.97 -2.76 -6.94
C ALA A 44 -36.19 -3.14 -5.67
N SER A 45 -36.17 -4.40 -5.27
CA SER A 45 -35.45 -4.91 -4.12
C SER A 45 -34.01 -5.38 -4.43
N ALA A 46 -33.60 -5.45 -5.70
CA ALA A 46 -32.30 -5.99 -6.08
C ALA A 46 -31.26 -4.92 -6.49
N PHE A 47 -31.68 -3.67 -6.70
CA PHE A 47 -30.79 -2.59 -7.14
C PHE A 47 -31.18 -1.27 -6.45
N ALA A 48 -30.53 -1.01 -5.34
CA ALA A 48 -30.58 0.30 -4.68
C ALA A 48 -29.20 0.95 -4.78
N GLY A 49 -29.02 1.90 -5.71
CA GLY A 49 -27.75 2.64 -5.83
C GLY A 49 -27.62 3.33 -7.18
N ALA A 50 -26.74 4.31 -7.28
CA ALA A 50 -26.35 4.96 -8.52
C ALA A 50 -24.98 4.42 -8.98
N LEU A 51 -24.86 3.99 -10.24
CA LEU A 51 -23.57 3.69 -10.83
C LEU A 51 -22.93 5.02 -11.26
N VAL A 52 -21.84 5.36 -10.63
CA VAL A 52 -20.98 6.44 -11.10
C VAL A 52 -19.88 5.77 -11.92
N LEU A 53 -19.99 5.84 -13.23
CA LEU A 53 -18.87 5.57 -14.12
C LEU A 53 -18.04 6.85 -14.21
N ASP A 54 -16.73 6.72 -14.30
CA ASP A 54 -15.83 7.86 -14.48
C ASP A 54 -16.38 8.78 -15.59
N ASN A 55 -16.88 9.95 -15.19
CA ASN A 55 -17.41 11.04 -16.01
C ASN A 55 -18.61 10.75 -16.93
N ASP A 56 -19.15 9.54 -16.98
CA ASP A 56 -20.31 9.24 -17.82
C ASP A 56 -21.56 9.04 -16.97
N LEU A 57 -22.56 9.89 -17.17
CA LEU A 57 -23.89 9.73 -16.60
C LEU A 57 -24.61 8.57 -17.32
N VAL A 58 -24.69 7.43 -16.67
CA VAL A 58 -25.58 6.37 -17.12
C VAL A 58 -27.00 6.66 -16.59
N ASN A 59 -27.91 7.05 -17.47
CA ASN A 59 -29.34 7.19 -17.14
C ASN A 59 -29.99 5.81 -16.97
N GLY A 60 -29.81 5.23 -15.79
CA GLY A 60 -30.42 3.98 -15.37
C GLY A 60 -29.92 3.62 -13.96
N ALA A 61 -30.81 3.08 -13.13
CA ALA A 61 -30.42 2.62 -11.81
C ALA A 61 -29.58 1.38 -11.97
N MET A 62 -28.27 1.54 -11.99
CA MET A 62 -27.31 0.46 -11.75
C MET A 62 -26.75 0.57 -10.33
N VAL A 63 -26.41 -0.54 -9.73
CA VAL A 63 -25.83 -0.56 -8.39
C VAL A 63 -24.56 0.28 -8.39
N GLY A 64 -24.70 1.51 -7.93
CA GLY A 64 -23.59 2.40 -7.72
C GLY A 64 -22.78 1.89 -6.54
N TYR A 65 -21.50 2.01 -6.65
CA TYR A 65 -20.63 1.94 -5.49
C TYR A 65 -20.99 3.12 -4.58
N VAL A 66 -21.72 2.84 -3.51
CA VAL A 66 -22.09 3.88 -2.55
C VAL A 66 -20.83 4.25 -1.80
N LEU A 67 -20.39 5.50 -1.98
CA LEU A 67 -19.31 6.02 -1.16
C LEU A 67 -19.70 5.94 0.31
N PRO A 68 -18.83 5.44 1.18
CA PRO A 68 -19.11 5.42 2.61
C PRO A 68 -19.34 6.87 3.11
N SER A 69 -20.18 7.01 4.13
CA SER A 69 -20.60 8.32 4.62
C SER A 69 -19.43 9.20 5.07
N TRP A 70 -18.34 8.58 5.60
CA TRP A 70 -17.14 9.30 6.01
C TRP A 70 -16.37 9.95 4.85
N LEU A 71 -16.61 9.49 3.59
CA LEU A 71 -15.96 10.02 2.39
C LEU A 71 -16.87 10.99 1.62
N THR A 72 -18.17 10.91 1.86
CA THR A 72 -19.16 11.74 1.13
C THR A 72 -18.94 13.22 1.41
N GLY A 73 -18.88 14.02 0.34
CA GLY A 73 -18.69 15.48 0.43
C GLY A 73 -17.30 15.94 0.86
N LYS A 74 -16.33 15.04 1.01
CA LYS A 74 -14.96 15.42 1.33
C LYS A 74 -14.26 16.05 0.13
N PRO A 75 -13.53 17.16 0.34
CA PRO A 75 -12.82 17.84 -0.73
C PRO A 75 -11.65 17.02 -1.25
N LEU A 76 -11.17 17.36 -2.45
CA LEU A 76 -9.98 16.80 -3.04
C LEU A 76 -8.71 17.45 -2.47
N ASN A 77 -7.65 16.68 -2.37
CA ASN A 77 -6.34 17.12 -1.88
C ASN A 77 -6.36 17.79 -0.50
N GLU A 78 -7.26 17.35 0.37
CA GLU A 78 -7.31 17.78 1.76
C GLU A 78 -7.29 16.60 2.70
N TRP A 79 -6.45 16.65 3.73
CA TRP A 79 -6.44 15.66 4.78
C TRP A 79 -7.66 15.83 5.69
N PHE A 80 -8.30 14.72 5.99
CA PHE A 80 -9.32 14.62 7.02
C PHE A 80 -9.18 13.30 7.79
N THR A 81 -9.76 13.21 8.97
CA THR A 81 -9.76 11.98 9.75
C THR A 81 -10.97 11.11 9.46
N ILE A 82 -10.78 9.81 9.49
CA ILE A 82 -11.88 8.84 9.55
C ILE A 82 -12.19 8.62 11.03
N ALA A 83 -13.32 9.11 11.48
CA ALA A 83 -13.71 9.04 12.89
C ALA A 83 -13.86 7.59 13.37
N GLY A 84 -13.51 7.32 14.62
CA GLY A 84 -13.63 5.99 15.23
C GLY A 84 -12.51 5.01 14.87
N THR A 85 -11.48 5.46 14.14
CA THR A 85 -10.36 4.60 13.72
C THR A 85 -9.10 4.78 14.56
N SER A 86 -9.18 5.44 15.71
CA SER A 86 -8.06 5.55 16.63
C SER A 86 -7.76 4.23 17.31
N GLY A 87 -6.52 4.10 17.79
CA GLY A 87 -6.10 2.97 18.60
C GLY A 87 -5.77 1.69 17.83
N ALA A 88 -5.87 1.66 16.51
CA ALA A 88 -5.46 0.57 15.62
C ALA A 88 -5.59 -0.85 16.24
N GLY A 89 -6.72 -1.13 16.91
CA GLY A 89 -6.95 -2.42 17.58
C GLY A 89 -6.09 -2.65 18.83
N GLY A 90 -5.65 -1.60 19.52
CA GLY A 90 -4.81 -1.66 20.71
C GLY A 90 -3.36 -1.23 20.46
N SER A 91 -2.38 -1.99 20.96
CA SER A 91 -0.96 -1.63 20.85
C SER A 91 -0.24 -2.18 19.61
N SER A 92 -0.96 -2.52 18.54
CA SER A 92 -0.39 -3.24 17.39
C SER A 92 0.36 -2.38 16.37
N VAL A 93 0.41 -1.07 16.56
CA VAL A 93 1.21 -0.17 15.71
C VAL A 93 2.23 0.54 16.57
N HIS A 94 3.45 0.09 16.47
CA HIS A 94 4.61 0.66 17.16
C HIS A 94 5.58 1.29 16.16
N ALA A 95 6.72 1.76 16.67
CA ALA A 95 7.79 2.30 15.85
C ALA A 95 8.18 1.35 14.70
N PHE A 96 8.52 1.92 13.56
CA PHE A 96 9.00 1.19 12.37
C PHE A 96 8.03 0.14 11.82
N SER A 97 6.74 0.32 12.05
CA SER A 97 5.71 -0.61 11.60
C SER A 97 5.04 -0.12 10.32
N GLY A 98 4.65 -1.07 9.48
CA GLY A 98 3.94 -0.84 8.24
C GLY A 98 2.51 -1.37 8.26
N MET A 99 1.75 -0.95 7.28
CA MET A 99 0.44 -1.50 6.94
C MET A 99 0.40 -1.83 5.46
N THR A 100 -0.58 -2.61 5.05
CA THR A 100 -0.89 -2.82 3.64
C THR A 100 -2.38 -2.71 3.40
N ILE A 101 -2.76 -2.48 2.15
CA ILE A 101 -4.15 -2.46 1.73
C ILE A 101 -4.47 -3.68 0.86
N ARG A 102 -5.61 -4.26 1.11
CA ARG A 102 -6.25 -5.22 0.25
C ARG A 102 -7.11 -4.46 -0.76
N ASP A 103 -6.66 -4.38 -2.01
CA ASP A 103 -7.21 -3.47 -3.01
C ASP A 103 -8.64 -3.80 -3.40
N ASP A 104 -8.99 -5.09 -3.49
CA ASP A 104 -10.32 -5.56 -3.89
C ASP A 104 -11.42 -5.27 -2.87
N THR A 105 -11.05 -5.07 -1.61
CA THR A 105 -11.99 -4.79 -0.51
C THR A 105 -11.72 -3.47 0.21
N SER A 106 -10.68 -2.72 -0.17
CA SER A 106 -10.27 -1.50 0.55
C SER A 106 -10.07 -1.73 2.05
N GLU A 107 -9.56 -2.90 2.42
CA GLU A 107 -9.31 -3.28 3.80
C GLU A 107 -7.84 -3.10 4.14
N ILE A 108 -7.55 -2.30 5.17
CA ILE A 108 -6.21 -2.10 5.68
C ILE A 108 -5.87 -3.22 6.64
N PHE A 109 -4.64 -3.75 6.57
CA PHE A 109 -4.11 -4.73 7.51
C PHE A 109 -2.82 -4.24 8.17
N ILE A 110 -2.71 -4.55 9.47
CA ILE A 110 -1.49 -4.41 10.27
C ILE A 110 -1.25 -5.76 10.96
N ALA A 111 -0.03 -6.25 10.89
CA ALA A 111 0.30 -7.57 11.41
C ALA A 111 1.68 -7.60 12.07
N ALA A 112 1.81 -8.27 13.20
CA ALA A 112 3.05 -8.52 13.94
C ALA A 112 3.88 -7.24 14.20
N ALA A 113 3.24 -6.11 14.34
CA ALA A 113 3.82 -4.76 14.28
C ALA A 113 4.13 -4.17 15.66
N GLY A 114 4.39 -4.99 16.67
CA GLY A 114 4.70 -4.53 18.03
C GLY A 114 6.11 -4.00 18.24
N GLY A 115 7.02 -4.17 17.27
CA GLY A 115 8.41 -3.74 17.38
C GLY A 115 9.32 -4.76 18.07
N HIS A 116 10.63 -4.45 18.17
CA HIS A 116 11.59 -5.41 18.71
C HIS A 116 11.77 -5.31 20.22
N ASN A 117 11.70 -4.12 20.79
CA ASN A 117 11.76 -3.89 22.24
C ASN A 117 10.51 -3.21 22.81
N ASP A 118 9.60 -2.79 21.93
CA ASP A 118 8.47 -1.98 22.34
C ASP A 118 7.34 -2.85 22.88
N SER A 119 7.02 -3.94 22.19
CA SER A 119 5.93 -4.84 22.57
C SER A 119 6.06 -6.21 21.93
N SER A 120 5.66 -7.24 22.67
CA SER A 120 5.50 -8.60 22.12
C SER A 120 4.23 -8.80 21.31
N ASP A 121 3.44 -7.76 21.10
CA ASP A 121 2.15 -7.83 20.43
C ASP A 121 2.30 -8.16 18.94
N ASN A 122 1.92 -9.37 18.58
CA ASN A 122 1.97 -9.90 17.22
C ASN A 122 0.58 -10.11 16.59
N ARG A 123 -0.45 -9.47 17.15
CA ARG A 123 -1.81 -9.60 16.60
C ARG A 123 -1.88 -9.19 15.13
N VAL A 124 -2.96 -9.61 14.48
CA VAL A 124 -3.37 -9.10 13.18
C VAL A 124 -4.65 -8.31 13.35
N VAL A 125 -4.67 -7.08 12.89
CA VAL A 125 -5.86 -6.24 12.86
C VAL A 125 -6.16 -5.79 11.46
N SER A 126 -7.44 -5.50 11.20
CA SER A 126 -7.87 -4.92 9.93
C SER A 126 -8.88 -3.81 10.12
N LEU A 127 -8.98 -2.94 9.13
CA LEU A 127 -9.93 -1.84 9.04
C LEU A 127 -10.60 -1.85 7.67
N ASP A 128 -11.87 -2.16 7.61
CA ASP A 128 -12.66 -2.16 6.38
C ASP A 128 -13.18 -0.75 6.08
N LEU A 129 -12.56 -0.08 5.11
CA LEU A 129 -12.91 1.29 4.72
C LEU A 129 -14.26 1.40 3.98
N ARG A 130 -14.89 0.28 3.61
CA ARG A 130 -16.22 0.29 2.97
C ARG A 130 -17.36 0.56 3.96
N GLN A 131 -17.08 0.42 5.25
CA GLN A 131 -18.06 0.67 6.30
C GLN A 131 -18.29 2.17 6.46
N ASP A 132 -19.53 2.57 6.73
CA ASP A 132 -19.87 3.97 7.03
C ASP A 132 -19.22 4.49 8.32
N SER A 133 -18.97 3.58 9.25
CA SER A 133 -18.28 3.82 10.51
C SER A 133 -17.17 2.79 10.68
N PRO A 134 -16.05 2.93 9.98
CA PRO A 134 -14.97 1.96 10.05
C PRO A 134 -14.40 1.86 11.47
N SER A 135 -14.14 0.65 11.90
CA SER A 135 -13.46 0.39 13.18
C SER A 135 -12.49 -0.78 13.04
N TRP A 136 -11.43 -0.75 13.83
CA TRP A 136 -10.44 -1.82 13.82
C TRP A 136 -11.04 -3.12 14.36
N THR A 137 -10.80 -4.20 13.63
CA THR A 137 -11.18 -5.56 13.98
C THR A 137 -9.94 -6.40 14.25
N THR A 138 -9.88 -7.06 15.39
CA THR A 138 -8.84 -8.06 15.67
C THR A 138 -9.15 -9.32 14.87
N ARG A 139 -8.36 -9.60 13.84
CA ARG A 139 -8.45 -10.82 13.04
C ARG A 139 -7.83 -12.01 13.74
N MET A 140 -6.70 -11.76 14.40
CA MET A 140 -6.02 -12.77 15.21
C MET A 140 -5.49 -12.12 16.48
N ALA A 141 -5.78 -12.70 17.61
CA ALA A 141 -5.27 -12.25 18.90
C ALA A 141 -3.76 -12.44 19.01
N ALA A 142 -3.11 -11.60 19.81
CA ALA A 142 -1.69 -11.73 20.13
C ALA A 142 -1.41 -13.11 20.75
N SER A 143 -0.17 -13.54 20.60
CA SER A 143 0.35 -14.75 21.24
C SER A 143 0.36 -14.59 22.76
N THR A 144 -0.04 -15.64 23.46
CA THR A 144 0.11 -15.71 24.94
C THR A 144 1.43 -16.37 25.36
N VAL A 145 2.12 -17.00 24.43
CA VAL A 145 3.41 -17.68 24.62
C VAL A 145 4.51 -16.87 23.92
N VAL A 146 5.04 -15.91 24.64
CA VAL A 146 6.03 -14.97 24.11
C VAL A 146 7.44 -15.48 24.34
N GLN A 147 8.27 -15.43 23.31
CA GLN A 147 9.70 -15.73 23.38
C GLN A 147 10.48 -14.56 22.75
N GLN A 148 11.66 -14.30 23.28
CA GLN A 148 12.56 -13.31 22.72
C GLN A 148 13.45 -13.91 21.63
N ASP A 149 13.88 -13.08 20.69
CA ASP A 149 14.84 -13.42 19.66
C ASP A 149 14.50 -14.69 18.86
N VAL A 150 13.24 -14.82 18.49
CA VAL A 150 12.75 -15.93 17.65
C VAL A 150 11.97 -15.38 16.45
N ALA A 151 11.97 -16.13 15.36
CA ALA A 151 11.18 -15.80 14.16
C ALA A 151 9.68 -16.01 14.40
N ARG A 152 9.33 -17.04 15.15
CA ARG A 152 7.96 -17.41 15.53
C ARG A 152 7.91 -17.74 17.01
N TYR A 153 6.81 -17.40 17.66
CA TYR A 153 6.50 -17.84 19.00
C TYR A 153 6.13 -19.35 19.05
N ALA A 154 6.14 -19.93 20.23
CA ALA A 154 5.89 -21.37 20.38
C ALA A 154 4.50 -21.83 19.91
N ASP A 155 3.53 -20.94 19.80
CA ASP A 155 2.20 -21.21 19.20
C ASP A 155 2.20 -21.14 17.67
N GLY A 156 3.35 -21.02 17.04
CA GLY A 156 3.52 -21.00 15.57
C GLY A 156 3.23 -19.68 14.91
N LYS A 157 2.85 -18.63 15.63
CA LYS A 157 2.60 -17.31 15.06
C LYS A 157 3.92 -16.53 14.86
N PRO A 158 4.04 -15.71 13.83
CA PRO A 158 5.17 -14.82 13.67
C PRO A 158 5.40 -13.98 14.93
N SER A 159 6.64 -13.81 15.34
CA SER A 159 6.97 -12.93 16.46
C SER A 159 6.72 -11.46 16.09
N SER A 160 6.48 -10.64 17.10
CA SER A 160 6.45 -9.18 16.94
C SER A 160 7.80 -8.65 16.43
N ARG A 161 7.77 -7.66 15.53
CA ARG A 161 8.97 -7.15 14.85
C ARG A 161 8.77 -5.75 14.29
N HIS A 162 9.85 -5.12 13.85
CA HIS A 162 9.77 -3.98 12.95
C HIS A 162 9.35 -4.47 11.56
N THR A 163 8.18 -4.08 11.09
CA THR A 163 7.69 -4.53 9.80
C THR A 163 8.04 -3.61 8.64
N TYR A 164 8.42 -2.36 8.91
CA TYR A 164 8.76 -1.36 7.87
C TYR A 164 7.78 -1.38 6.70
N HIS A 165 8.25 -1.75 5.51
CA HIS A 165 7.45 -1.92 4.29
C HIS A 165 7.16 -3.42 3.99
N SER A 166 7.53 -4.34 4.89
CA SER A 166 7.50 -5.78 4.61
C SER A 166 6.12 -6.41 4.64
N THR A 167 5.11 -5.67 5.07
CA THR A 167 3.71 -6.12 5.05
C THR A 167 3.10 -5.81 3.68
N GLN A 168 2.78 -6.85 2.90
CA GLN A 168 2.28 -6.72 1.54
C GLN A 168 1.04 -7.59 1.32
N TRP A 169 0.08 -7.09 0.54
CA TRP A 169 -1.06 -7.88 0.09
C TRP A 169 -0.73 -8.61 -1.22
N CYS A 170 -0.93 -9.90 -1.28
CA CYS A 170 -0.78 -10.71 -2.49
C CYS A 170 -2.17 -11.12 -3.02
N ALA A 171 -2.74 -10.32 -3.91
CA ALA A 171 -4.08 -10.53 -4.44
C ALA A 171 -4.26 -11.90 -5.13
N PRO A 172 -3.35 -12.39 -5.98
CA PRO A 172 -3.51 -13.70 -6.61
C PRO A 172 -3.57 -14.86 -5.63
N ARG A 173 -2.95 -14.72 -4.45
CA ARG A 173 -3.00 -15.74 -3.40
C ARG A 173 -4.08 -15.48 -2.36
N GLY A 174 -4.67 -14.29 -2.32
CA GLY A 174 -5.59 -13.88 -1.28
C GLY A 174 -4.92 -13.86 0.11
N ARG A 175 -3.66 -13.45 0.19
CA ARG A 175 -2.84 -13.54 1.41
C ARG A 175 -2.21 -12.21 1.79
N LEU A 176 -2.20 -11.97 3.10
CA LEU A 176 -1.33 -10.97 3.68
C LEU A 176 0.06 -11.60 3.86
N LEU A 177 1.07 -11.03 3.23
CA LEU A 177 2.45 -11.46 3.33
C LEU A 177 3.20 -10.62 4.35
N LEU A 178 4.03 -11.27 5.17
CA LEU A 178 4.98 -10.64 6.07
C LEU A 178 6.37 -11.17 5.73
N GLN A 179 7.20 -10.31 5.18
CA GLN A 179 8.46 -10.69 4.56
C GLN A 179 9.65 -10.25 5.41
N GLY A 180 10.43 -11.22 5.87
CA GLY A 180 11.55 -11.00 6.76
C GLY A 180 11.14 -10.73 8.21
N ALA A 181 12.07 -10.95 9.11
CA ALA A 181 11.95 -10.60 10.50
C ALA A 181 13.22 -9.85 10.92
N TYR A 182 13.19 -8.54 10.76
CA TYR A 182 14.22 -7.67 11.29
C TYR A 182 13.82 -7.21 12.67
N ALA A 183 14.80 -7.26 13.59
CA ALA A 183 14.54 -6.83 14.95
C ALA A 183 13.25 -7.47 15.51
N ALA A 184 13.25 -8.81 15.60
CA ALA A 184 12.22 -9.55 16.33
C ALA A 184 12.24 -9.16 17.81
N TYR A 185 11.09 -9.32 18.49
CA TYR A 185 10.94 -8.98 19.90
C TYR A 185 12.02 -9.65 20.74
N GLY A 186 12.69 -8.86 21.59
CA GLY A 186 13.77 -9.33 22.46
C GLY A 186 15.04 -8.49 22.41
N GLY A 187 15.14 -7.55 21.50
CA GLY A 187 16.23 -6.58 21.41
C GLY A 187 17.45 -7.02 20.63
N GLY A 188 17.49 -8.26 20.16
CA GLY A 188 18.49 -8.68 19.20
C GLY A 188 18.21 -8.10 17.83
N VAL A 189 19.25 -7.68 17.11
CA VAL A 189 19.17 -7.35 15.67
C VAL A 189 19.20 -8.62 14.81
N ALA A 190 18.75 -9.74 15.37
CA ALA A 190 18.72 -10.99 14.63
C ALA A 190 17.77 -10.88 13.45
N ASN A 191 18.29 -11.10 12.26
CA ASN A 191 17.53 -11.13 11.03
C ASN A 191 17.13 -12.57 10.74
N TYR A 192 15.84 -12.84 10.85
CA TYR A 192 15.32 -14.16 10.49
C TYR A 192 14.81 -14.13 9.06
N PRO A 193 15.35 -15.00 8.21
CA PRO A 193 14.83 -15.18 6.86
C PRO A 193 13.48 -15.89 6.93
N THR A 194 12.41 -15.11 7.06
CA THR A 194 11.04 -15.64 7.12
C THR A 194 10.17 -15.04 6.03
N PHE A 195 9.26 -15.84 5.52
CA PHE A 195 8.24 -15.42 4.59
C PHE A 195 6.91 -16.00 5.06
N GLU A 196 6.15 -15.17 5.74
CA GLU A 196 4.93 -15.58 6.39
C GLU A 196 3.71 -15.18 5.57
N ALA A 197 2.67 -16.00 5.60
CA ALA A 197 1.40 -15.69 4.96
C ALA A 197 0.24 -15.84 5.95
N PHE A 198 -0.60 -14.85 6.00
CA PHE A 198 -1.83 -14.85 6.77
C PHE A 198 -3.02 -14.98 5.84
N ASP A 199 -3.90 -15.92 6.13
CA ASP A 199 -5.17 -16.10 5.44
C ASP A 199 -6.28 -15.31 6.15
N PRO A 200 -6.77 -14.20 5.58
CA PRO A 200 -7.83 -13.43 6.21
C PRO A 200 -9.22 -14.10 6.15
N ALA A 201 -9.37 -15.14 5.33
CA ALA A 201 -10.64 -15.90 5.28
C ALA A 201 -10.79 -16.83 6.49
N THR A 202 -9.68 -17.40 6.96
CA THR A 202 -9.65 -18.31 8.12
C THR A 202 -9.07 -17.66 9.37
N ASN A 203 -8.45 -16.49 9.25
CA ASN A 203 -7.73 -15.77 10.30
C ASN A 203 -6.56 -16.57 10.90
N VAL A 204 -5.81 -17.28 10.08
CA VAL A 204 -4.72 -18.17 10.50
C VAL A 204 -3.44 -17.84 9.72
N TRP A 205 -2.30 -17.87 10.42
CA TRP A 205 -0.99 -17.89 9.76
C TRP A 205 -0.73 -19.28 9.20
N GLU A 206 -0.25 -19.35 7.99
CA GLU A 206 0.13 -20.61 7.38
C GLU A 206 1.34 -21.21 8.09
N ALA A 207 1.32 -22.55 8.27
CA ALA A 207 2.33 -23.25 9.05
C ALA A 207 3.71 -23.32 8.37
N VAL A 208 3.77 -23.05 7.08
CA VAL A 208 4.97 -23.24 6.26
C VAL A 208 5.46 -21.89 5.75
N ASN A 209 6.75 -21.63 5.90
CA ASN A 209 7.41 -20.59 5.15
C ASN A 209 7.30 -20.91 3.67
N TYR A 210 6.86 -19.94 2.87
CA TYR A 210 6.79 -20.13 1.41
C TYR A 210 8.14 -20.46 0.78
N LEU A 211 9.25 -20.19 1.49
CA LEU A 211 10.59 -20.31 0.93
C LEU A 211 11.57 -20.87 1.97
N ALA A 212 12.23 -21.95 1.58
CA ALA A 212 13.28 -22.58 2.39
C ALA A 212 14.59 -21.74 2.42
N ASP A 213 14.84 -20.94 1.37
CA ASP A 213 16.11 -20.22 1.16
C ASP A 213 15.89 -18.72 0.96
N ILE A 214 15.24 -18.07 1.92
CA ILE A 214 15.15 -16.61 1.93
C ILE A 214 16.52 -16.03 2.29
N PRO A 215 17.07 -15.10 1.50
CA PRO A 215 18.32 -14.45 1.89
C PRO A 215 18.17 -13.73 3.24
N ALA A 216 19.16 -13.86 4.10
CA ALA A 216 19.20 -13.10 5.36
C ALA A 216 19.04 -11.60 5.07
N GLY A 217 18.20 -10.92 5.86
CA GLY A 217 17.91 -9.50 5.66
C GLY A 217 16.92 -9.21 4.55
N TYR A 218 16.11 -10.18 4.11
CA TYR A 218 15.03 -9.95 3.17
C TYR A 218 13.86 -9.19 3.81
N TYR A 219 13.55 -8.03 3.26
CA TYR A 219 12.37 -7.23 3.62
C TYR A 219 11.64 -6.88 2.35
N GLY A 220 10.33 -7.14 2.31
CA GLY A 220 9.50 -6.65 1.22
C GLY A 220 9.48 -5.13 1.23
N ALA A 221 9.57 -4.53 0.06
CA ALA A 221 9.55 -3.08 -0.09
C ALA A 221 8.31 -2.58 -0.80
N ALA A 222 7.90 -3.29 -1.83
CA ALA A 222 6.76 -2.97 -2.67
C ALA A 222 6.25 -4.21 -3.39
N ARG A 223 5.07 -4.13 -3.98
CA ARG A 223 4.48 -5.19 -4.81
C ARG A 223 4.10 -4.65 -6.18
N ASP A 224 4.16 -5.50 -7.21
CA ASP A 224 3.61 -5.19 -8.53
C ASP A 224 2.13 -5.59 -8.65
N SER A 225 1.51 -5.28 -9.78
CA SER A 225 0.09 -5.62 -10.05
C SER A 225 -0.18 -7.13 -10.10
N SER A 226 0.85 -7.95 -10.30
CA SER A 226 0.75 -9.41 -10.29
C SER A 226 0.98 -10.02 -8.90
N GLY A 227 1.22 -9.21 -7.87
CA GLY A 227 1.47 -9.67 -6.51
C GLY A 227 2.90 -10.15 -6.26
N ASN A 228 3.82 -9.94 -7.20
CA ASN A 228 5.24 -10.16 -6.97
C ASN A 228 5.77 -9.04 -6.08
N THR A 229 6.79 -9.35 -5.26
CA THR A 229 7.33 -8.36 -4.33
C THR A 229 8.81 -8.10 -4.59
N LEU A 230 9.19 -6.84 -4.43
CA LEU A 230 10.58 -6.40 -4.45
C LEU A 230 11.10 -6.39 -3.02
N SER A 231 12.30 -6.91 -2.83
CA SER A 231 13.02 -6.87 -1.55
C SER A 231 13.90 -5.63 -1.47
N GLN A 232 13.94 -5.00 -0.31
CA GLN A 232 14.85 -3.88 -0.04
C GLN A 232 16.29 -4.36 0.15
N LEU A 233 16.50 -5.34 1.03
CA LEU A 233 17.82 -5.90 1.30
C LEU A 233 18.10 -7.07 0.38
N GLY A 234 19.26 -7.03 -0.26
CA GLY A 234 19.67 -8.04 -1.23
C GLY A 234 19.12 -7.84 -2.64
N GLY A 235 18.30 -6.80 -2.85
CA GLY A 235 17.85 -6.41 -4.18
C GLY A 235 17.36 -7.61 -4.99
N ARG A 236 16.29 -8.27 -4.54
CA ARG A 236 15.71 -9.41 -5.24
C ARG A 236 14.23 -9.22 -5.45
N LYS A 237 13.71 -9.80 -6.52
CA LYS A 237 12.28 -9.89 -6.79
C LYS A 237 11.80 -11.30 -6.48
N TRP A 238 10.78 -11.43 -5.66
CA TRP A 238 10.06 -12.69 -5.48
C TRP A 238 8.89 -12.76 -6.47
N THR A 239 8.78 -13.89 -7.17
CA THR A 239 7.70 -14.15 -8.11
C THR A 239 6.68 -15.09 -7.49
N GLN A 240 5.47 -14.58 -7.25
CA GLN A 240 4.42 -15.27 -6.51
C GLN A 240 3.91 -16.56 -7.21
N ALA A 241 3.95 -16.60 -8.52
CA ALA A 241 3.45 -17.76 -9.28
C ALA A 241 4.38 -18.97 -9.18
N THR A 242 5.67 -18.77 -8.91
CA THR A 242 6.70 -19.83 -8.92
C THR A 242 7.39 -20.01 -7.59
N ASP A 243 7.15 -19.13 -6.60
CA ASP A 243 7.86 -19.09 -5.32
C ASP A 243 9.38 -18.92 -5.45
N VAL A 244 9.84 -18.22 -6.49
CA VAL A 244 11.27 -18.07 -6.79
C VAL A 244 11.72 -16.62 -6.62
N PHE A 245 12.87 -16.43 -6.00
CA PHE A 245 13.59 -15.17 -6.02
C PHE A 245 14.45 -15.04 -7.26
N SER A 246 14.49 -13.84 -7.82
CA SER A 246 15.48 -13.48 -8.84
C SER A 246 16.91 -13.60 -8.30
N SER A 247 17.89 -13.58 -9.19
CA SER A 247 19.27 -13.26 -8.82
C SER A 247 19.33 -11.88 -8.12
N VAL A 248 20.44 -11.61 -7.46
CA VAL A 248 20.68 -10.29 -6.85
C VAL A 248 20.61 -9.21 -7.92
N ILE A 249 19.81 -8.18 -7.65
CA ILE A 249 19.64 -7.05 -8.54
C ILE A 249 20.88 -6.16 -8.43
N SER A 250 21.55 -5.93 -9.56
CA SER A 250 22.73 -5.07 -9.61
C SER A 250 22.33 -3.63 -9.29
N SER A 251 22.98 -3.06 -8.30
CA SER A 251 22.90 -1.62 -8.04
C SER A 251 23.99 -0.91 -8.84
N PRO A 252 23.71 0.21 -9.51
CA PRO A 252 24.77 1.07 -10.03
C PRO A 252 25.71 1.46 -8.87
N SER A 253 27.01 1.48 -9.10
CA SER A 253 27.98 1.85 -8.06
C SER A 253 27.58 3.20 -7.44
N GLY A 254 27.48 3.25 -6.13
CA GLY A 254 27.02 4.43 -5.41
C GLY A 254 25.49 4.59 -5.31
N THR A 255 24.69 3.59 -5.62
CA THR A 255 23.20 3.65 -5.53
C THR A 255 22.62 2.41 -4.84
N ALA A 256 23.27 1.88 -3.80
CA ALA A 256 22.76 0.70 -3.12
C ALA A 256 21.39 0.96 -2.49
N ALA A 257 20.35 0.91 -3.30
CA ALA A 257 18.97 0.92 -2.84
C ALA A 257 18.60 -0.36 -2.06
N THR A 258 19.54 -0.83 -1.25
CA THR A 258 19.46 -2.08 -0.50
C THR A 258 19.09 -1.86 0.96
N GLN A 259 18.84 -0.60 1.35
CA GLN A 259 18.60 -0.27 2.74
C GLN A 259 17.12 -0.43 3.12
N VAL A 260 16.87 -0.90 4.33
CA VAL A 260 15.52 -1.12 4.89
C VAL A 260 14.65 0.13 4.93
N ARG A 261 15.26 1.30 4.82
CA ARG A 261 14.63 2.61 4.92
C ARG A 261 14.30 3.25 3.58
N PHE A 262 14.66 2.59 2.47
CA PHE A 262 14.45 3.10 1.12
C PHE A 262 13.07 2.65 0.62
N PRO A 263 12.03 3.50 0.62
CA PRO A 263 10.72 3.14 0.15
C PRO A 263 10.72 2.95 -1.36
N TRP A 264 9.98 1.94 -1.82
CA TRP A 264 9.74 1.64 -3.21
C TRP A 264 8.25 1.68 -3.53
N ALA A 265 7.93 2.02 -4.76
CA ALA A 265 6.59 1.88 -5.32
C ALA A 265 6.65 1.31 -6.74
N TYR A 266 5.57 0.65 -7.14
CA TYR A 266 5.46 0.10 -8.48
C TYR A 266 4.63 1.02 -9.38
N ASP A 267 5.21 1.43 -10.48
CA ASP A 267 4.59 2.19 -11.56
C ASP A 267 3.93 1.22 -12.55
N SER A 268 2.64 1.08 -12.43
CA SER A 268 1.85 0.18 -13.29
C SER A 268 1.72 0.68 -14.72
N SER A 269 1.92 1.96 -14.97
CA SER A 269 1.83 2.55 -16.32
C SER A 269 3.05 2.24 -17.18
N ARG A 270 4.22 2.04 -16.52
CA ARG A 270 5.50 1.80 -17.21
C ARG A 270 6.08 0.43 -16.91
N ASP A 271 5.39 -0.40 -16.14
CA ASP A 271 5.87 -1.69 -15.64
C ASP A 271 7.28 -1.59 -15.03
N GLN A 272 7.43 -0.67 -14.09
CA GLN A 272 8.71 -0.39 -13.43
C GLN A 272 8.56 -0.14 -11.94
N TRP A 273 9.66 -0.31 -11.24
CA TRP A 273 9.81 0.05 -9.84
C TRP A 273 10.50 1.41 -9.73
N PHE A 274 10.11 2.19 -8.74
CA PHE A 274 10.80 3.42 -8.39
C PHE A 274 10.99 3.49 -6.89
N GLY A 275 12.19 3.85 -6.47
CA GLY A 275 12.55 4.08 -5.08
C GLY A 275 13.11 5.49 -4.89
N LEU A 276 12.82 6.08 -3.75
CA LEU A 276 13.23 7.44 -3.40
C LEU A 276 13.67 7.51 -1.95
N SER A 277 14.84 8.08 -1.67
CA SER A 277 15.34 8.29 -0.32
C SER A 277 16.34 9.43 -0.25
N TYR A 278 16.68 9.85 0.96
CA TYR A 278 17.76 10.79 1.25
C TYR A 278 19.05 10.03 1.53
N GLY A 279 20.13 10.38 0.86
CA GLY A 279 21.40 9.70 1.01
C GLY A 279 21.29 8.19 0.73
N ASP A 280 21.87 7.39 1.60
CA ASP A 280 21.75 5.92 1.59
C ASP A 280 20.49 5.42 2.35
N GLY A 281 19.69 6.33 2.90
CA GLY A 281 18.60 6.00 3.82
C GLY A 281 19.06 5.64 5.25
N GLN A 282 20.36 5.68 5.53
CA GLN A 282 20.92 5.46 6.88
C GLN A 282 21.78 6.63 7.36
N GLY A 283 21.94 7.66 6.53
CA GLY A 283 22.76 8.82 6.84
C GLY A 283 24.25 8.62 6.58
N ASP A 284 24.64 7.66 5.74
CA ASP A 284 26.02 7.53 5.29
C ASP A 284 26.43 8.76 4.45
N PRO A 285 27.34 9.59 4.96
CA PRO A 285 27.74 10.81 4.27
C PRO A 285 28.48 10.55 2.94
N SER A 286 28.98 9.34 2.72
CA SER A 286 29.63 8.97 1.45
C SER A 286 28.66 8.99 0.26
N TRP A 287 27.36 8.93 0.54
CA TRP A 287 26.28 8.96 -0.47
C TRP A 287 25.78 10.35 -0.80
N GLY A 288 26.33 11.36 -0.17
CA GLY A 288 25.95 12.76 -0.32
C GLY A 288 24.62 13.08 0.38
N ALA A 289 24.52 14.31 0.84
CA ALA A 289 23.35 14.83 1.57
C ALA A 289 22.29 15.35 0.58
N PHE A 290 21.67 14.48 -0.20
CA PHE A 290 20.62 14.84 -1.15
C PHE A 290 19.70 13.65 -1.45
N ILE A 291 18.51 13.97 -1.97
CA ILE A 291 17.52 12.99 -2.42
C ILE A 291 18.03 12.23 -3.65
N ARG A 292 17.88 10.92 -3.60
CA ARG A 292 18.21 10.00 -4.67
C ARG A 292 16.97 9.27 -5.14
N GLY A 293 16.83 9.17 -6.46
CA GLY A 293 15.84 8.33 -7.12
C GLY A 293 16.50 7.18 -7.86
N VAL A 294 15.87 6.03 -7.83
CA VAL A 294 16.30 4.86 -8.61
C VAL A 294 15.07 4.24 -9.25
N LYS A 295 15.13 4.01 -10.55
CA LYS A 295 14.10 3.25 -11.28
C LYS A 295 14.65 1.93 -11.79
N MET A 296 13.76 0.97 -12.01
CA MET A 296 14.12 -0.37 -12.48
C MET A 296 12.94 -1.00 -13.21
N SER A 297 13.16 -1.52 -14.41
CA SER A 297 12.11 -2.26 -15.10
C SER A 297 11.73 -3.54 -14.32
N ASN A 298 10.46 -3.91 -14.39
CA ASN A 298 9.96 -5.08 -13.67
C ASN A 298 10.52 -6.42 -14.20
N THR A 299 10.94 -6.45 -15.45
CA THR A 299 11.50 -7.63 -16.12
C THR A 299 13.02 -7.64 -16.14
N GLY A 300 13.65 -6.50 -16.47
CA GLY A 300 15.10 -6.42 -16.62
C GLY A 300 15.86 -6.33 -15.29
N LEU A 301 15.21 -5.89 -14.24
CA LEU A 301 15.75 -5.79 -12.86
C LEU A 301 17.11 -5.08 -12.79
N THR A 302 17.35 -4.10 -13.67
CA THR A 302 18.56 -3.29 -13.67
C THR A 302 18.22 -1.91 -13.13
N GLN A 303 18.89 -1.50 -12.08
CA GLN A 303 18.69 -0.19 -11.46
C GLN A 303 19.33 0.91 -12.31
N VAL A 304 18.57 2.00 -12.50
CA VAL A 304 19.02 3.21 -13.21
C VAL A 304 18.75 4.40 -12.31
N ALA A 305 19.76 5.24 -12.11
CA ALA A 305 19.61 6.47 -11.34
C ALA A 305 18.60 7.41 -12.01
N VAL A 306 17.79 8.04 -11.17
CA VAL A 306 16.89 9.14 -11.55
C VAL A 306 17.43 10.42 -10.93
N THR A 307 17.59 11.45 -11.73
CA THR A 307 17.91 12.80 -11.28
C THR A 307 16.68 13.68 -11.33
N PHE A 308 16.74 14.82 -10.68
CA PHE A 308 15.58 15.70 -10.57
C PHE A 308 15.91 17.10 -11.07
N ASN A 309 14.95 17.72 -11.74
CA ASN A 309 15.02 19.13 -12.10
C ASN A 309 15.06 20.01 -10.83
N ALA A 310 15.84 21.05 -10.85
CA ALA A 310 15.92 22.00 -9.75
C ALA A 310 14.55 22.65 -9.48
N SER A 311 14.08 22.57 -8.24
CA SER A 311 12.82 23.19 -7.81
C SER A 311 12.88 23.56 -6.32
N ALA A 312 11.99 24.46 -5.89
CA ALA A 312 11.85 24.79 -4.48
C ALA A 312 11.45 23.55 -3.65
N ALA A 313 10.60 22.69 -4.22
CA ALA A 313 10.17 21.44 -3.57
C ALA A 313 11.34 20.46 -3.39
N LEU A 314 12.21 20.30 -4.40
CA LEU A 314 13.40 19.47 -4.27
C LEU A 314 14.38 20.04 -3.23
N THR A 315 14.57 21.35 -3.22
CA THR A 315 15.42 22.04 -2.22
C THR A 315 14.90 21.77 -0.82
N GLN A 316 13.57 21.89 -0.61
CA GLN A 316 12.95 21.59 0.66
C GLN A 316 13.10 20.13 1.04
N LEU A 317 12.83 19.20 0.12
CA LEU A 317 12.93 17.76 0.36
C LEU A 317 14.37 17.32 0.73
N ASN A 318 15.37 17.94 0.11
CA ASN A 318 16.77 17.75 0.49
C ASN A 318 17.06 18.27 1.91
N ALA A 319 16.51 19.42 2.28
CA ALA A 319 16.67 19.99 3.62
C ALA A 319 15.96 19.15 4.69
N ASP A 320 14.86 18.49 4.35
CA ASP A 320 14.11 17.60 5.24
C ASP A 320 14.89 16.34 5.60
N ALA A 321 15.79 15.87 4.73
CA ALA A 321 16.60 14.67 4.95
C ALA A 321 15.80 13.45 5.48
N PRO A 322 14.70 13.03 4.83
CA PRO A 322 13.81 12.00 5.35
C PRO A 322 14.49 10.63 5.43
N THR A 323 14.25 9.91 6.54
CA THR A 323 14.90 8.62 6.81
C THR A 323 13.93 7.44 6.74
N TYR A 324 12.72 7.60 7.29
CA TYR A 324 11.70 6.55 7.34
C TYR A 324 10.42 7.00 6.62
N ALA A 325 10.62 7.58 5.47
CA ALA A 325 9.54 8.10 4.64
C ALA A 325 8.68 6.99 4.00
N ALA A 326 7.61 7.41 3.37
CA ALA A 326 6.75 6.52 2.60
C ALA A 326 6.63 6.99 1.15
N LEU A 327 6.46 6.05 0.23
CA LEU A 327 6.32 6.27 -1.21
C LEU A 327 5.21 5.38 -1.75
N ILE A 328 4.32 5.95 -2.53
CA ILE A 328 3.28 5.24 -3.27
C ILE A 328 3.22 5.74 -4.71
N TYR A 329 2.61 4.95 -5.60
CA TYR A 329 2.26 5.38 -6.95
C TYR A 329 0.77 5.67 -7.03
N ASP A 330 0.41 6.79 -7.64
CA ASP A 330 -0.95 7.22 -7.96
C ASP A 330 -1.17 7.00 -9.47
N PRO A 331 -1.81 5.88 -9.87
CA PRO A 331 -1.98 5.53 -11.28
C PRO A 331 -2.97 6.43 -12.02
N ASP A 332 -3.92 7.04 -11.32
CA ASP A 332 -4.92 7.91 -11.93
C ASP A 332 -4.31 9.21 -12.44
N ASN A 333 -3.24 9.68 -11.78
CA ASN A 333 -2.54 10.92 -12.12
C ASN A 333 -1.11 10.68 -12.62
N ASP A 334 -0.71 9.44 -12.80
CA ASP A 334 0.61 9.06 -13.31
C ASP A 334 1.77 9.74 -12.56
N ARG A 335 1.76 9.62 -11.22
CA ARG A 335 2.72 10.27 -10.33
C ARG A 335 3.05 9.42 -9.12
N PHE A 336 4.20 9.66 -8.53
CA PHE A 336 4.54 9.13 -7.22
C PHE A 336 4.25 10.19 -6.15
N LEU A 337 3.75 9.72 -5.01
CA LEU A 337 3.50 10.55 -3.84
C LEU A 337 4.42 10.09 -2.72
N PHE A 338 5.16 11.03 -2.18
CA PHE A 338 6.15 10.80 -1.13
C PHE A 338 5.80 11.65 0.10
N CYS A 339 5.81 11.01 1.26
CA CYS A 339 5.57 11.67 2.52
C CYS A 339 6.82 11.59 3.40
N SER A 340 7.30 12.75 3.87
CA SER A 340 8.45 12.87 4.75
C SER A 340 8.09 12.54 6.19
N ASP A 341 8.99 11.90 6.91
CA ASP A 341 8.89 11.60 8.33
C ASP A 341 9.45 12.71 9.24
N GLN A 342 9.84 13.84 8.67
CA GLN A 342 10.51 14.91 9.40
C GLN A 342 9.54 15.84 10.12
N THR A 343 9.92 16.27 11.32
CA THR A 343 9.18 17.27 12.11
C THR A 343 9.05 18.59 11.36
N GLY A 344 7.87 19.19 11.38
CA GLY A 344 7.56 20.41 10.65
C GLY A 344 7.17 20.16 9.17
N ARG A 345 6.97 18.89 8.81
CA ARG A 345 6.51 18.44 7.48
C ARG A 345 5.26 17.56 7.55
N GLU A 346 4.57 17.64 8.66
CA GLU A 346 3.37 16.86 8.91
C GLU A 346 2.32 17.13 7.83
N GLY A 347 1.90 16.07 7.16
CA GLY A 347 0.90 16.12 6.09
C GLY A 347 1.37 16.69 4.76
N VAL A 348 2.63 17.13 4.64
CA VAL A 348 3.20 17.54 3.34
C VAL A 348 3.39 16.31 2.45
N VAL A 349 2.83 16.37 1.24
CA VAL A 349 2.96 15.33 0.23
C VAL A 349 3.78 15.88 -0.94
N TYR A 350 4.95 15.31 -1.16
CA TYR A 350 5.75 15.59 -2.34
C TYR A 350 5.25 14.76 -3.52
N VAL A 351 5.23 15.37 -4.69
CA VAL A 351 4.85 14.74 -5.96
C VAL A 351 6.09 14.56 -6.80
N VAL A 352 6.36 13.35 -7.22
CA VAL A 352 7.40 13.05 -8.21
C VAL A 352 6.72 12.65 -9.50
N THR A 353 6.93 13.44 -10.55
CA THR A 353 6.30 13.22 -11.85
C THR A 353 7.29 12.52 -12.79
N PRO A 354 7.06 11.26 -13.14
CA PRO A 354 7.91 10.52 -14.04
C PRO A 354 7.73 10.99 -15.49
N ASN A 355 8.77 10.83 -16.28
CA ASN A 355 8.71 11.05 -17.73
C ASN A 355 9.55 10.01 -18.48
N ALA A 356 9.63 10.13 -19.79
CA ALA A 356 10.38 9.19 -20.64
C ALA A 356 11.89 9.20 -20.39
N THR A 357 12.42 10.24 -19.75
CA THR A 357 13.85 10.37 -19.43
C THR A 357 14.17 9.81 -18.04
N SER A 358 15.38 10.08 -17.56
CA SER A 358 15.76 9.83 -16.16
C SER A 358 15.94 11.15 -15.37
N VAL A 359 15.36 12.25 -15.86
CA VAL A 359 15.35 13.56 -15.20
C VAL A 359 13.90 13.94 -14.94
N TRP A 360 13.46 13.81 -13.69
CA TRP A 360 12.05 13.94 -13.30
C TRP A 360 11.79 15.22 -12.53
N ASP A 361 10.54 15.56 -12.34
CA ASP A 361 10.13 16.77 -11.61
C ASP A 361 9.70 16.43 -10.19
N VAL A 362 10.01 17.34 -9.25
CA VAL A 362 9.54 17.29 -7.86
C VAL A 362 8.75 18.56 -7.57
N SER A 363 7.54 18.39 -7.07
CA SER A 363 6.66 19.46 -6.61
C SER A 363 6.03 19.09 -5.26
N ILE A 364 5.23 19.99 -4.70
CA ILE A 364 4.41 19.72 -3.50
C ILE A 364 2.96 19.67 -3.96
N LEU A 365 2.22 18.67 -3.49
CA LEU A 365 0.78 18.58 -3.72
C LEU A 365 0.08 19.78 -3.07
N ALA A 366 -0.56 20.58 -3.89
CA ALA A 366 -1.35 21.70 -3.39
C ALA A 366 -2.55 21.18 -2.58
N GLN A 367 -2.66 21.62 -1.35
CA GLN A 367 -3.74 21.27 -0.43
C GLN A 367 -4.69 22.44 -0.27
N GLY A 368 -5.98 22.14 -0.10
CA GLY A 368 -6.98 23.15 0.21
C GLY A 368 -6.84 23.71 1.64
N GLY A 369 -7.45 24.87 1.89
CA GLY A 369 -7.36 25.55 3.18
C GLY A 369 -8.06 24.85 4.35
N GLY A 370 -8.88 23.82 4.08
CA GLY A 370 -9.54 22.98 5.07
C GLY A 370 -8.74 21.72 5.44
N SER A 371 -7.56 21.53 4.85
CA SER A 371 -6.73 20.35 5.12
C SER A 371 -6.31 20.32 6.59
N LEU A 372 -6.56 19.17 7.24
CA LEU A 372 -6.00 18.91 8.55
C LEU A 372 -4.49 18.68 8.44
N VAL A 373 -3.79 18.89 9.53
CA VAL A 373 -2.38 18.50 9.65
C VAL A 373 -2.32 17.19 10.44
N PRO A 374 -1.96 16.05 9.79
CA PRO A 374 -1.73 14.81 10.53
C PRO A 374 -0.63 15.02 11.58
N PRO A 375 -0.70 14.36 12.74
CA PRO A 375 0.36 14.48 13.73
C PRO A 375 1.67 13.88 13.21
N TRP A 376 2.78 14.35 13.76
CA TRP A 376 4.08 13.76 13.49
C TRP A 376 4.11 12.28 13.89
N PRO A 377 4.65 11.39 13.02
CA PRO A 377 4.61 9.95 13.25
C PRO A 377 5.55 9.46 14.38
N GLY A 378 6.25 10.37 15.04
CA GLY A 378 7.25 10.02 16.03
C GLY A 378 8.57 9.53 15.43
N THR A 379 9.50 9.16 16.28
CA THR A 379 10.84 8.67 15.88
C THR A 379 10.79 7.36 15.10
N GLY A 380 9.67 6.65 15.14
CA GLY A 380 9.46 5.40 14.41
C GLY A 380 9.12 5.55 12.92
N GLY A 381 9.09 6.77 12.40
CA GLY A 381 8.87 7.08 10.97
C GLY A 381 7.50 6.67 10.44
N LEU A 382 7.32 6.83 9.14
CA LEU A 382 6.08 6.48 8.42
C LEU A 382 6.11 5.04 7.92
N CYS A 383 7.22 4.64 7.30
CA CYS A 383 7.39 3.34 6.66
C CYS A 383 6.19 3.00 5.74
N GLY A 384 5.60 1.81 5.85
CA GLY A 384 4.46 1.38 5.04
C GLY A 384 3.09 1.92 5.47
N ARG A 385 2.99 2.92 6.39
CA ARG A 385 1.70 3.42 6.91
C ARG A 385 1.05 4.52 6.07
N PHE A 386 1.49 4.66 4.85
CA PHE A 386 0.97 5.58 3.83
C PHE A 386 0.67 4.75 2.59
N GLN A 387 -0.61 4.54 2.27
CA GLN A 387 -1.04 3.59 1.25
C GLN A 387 -2.03 4.22 0.27
N HIS A 388 -1.87 3.93 -1.02
CA HIS A 388 -2.87 4.25 -2.02
C HIS A 388 -4.09 3.35 -1.85
N VAL A 389 -5.29 3.92 -1.94
CA VAL A 389 -6.58 3.25 -1.87
C VAL A 389 -7.29 3.39 -3.22
N PRO A 390 -7.09 2.44 -4.16
CA PRO A 390 -7.53 2.59 -5.55
C PRO A 390 -9.04 2.85 -5.67
N THR A 391 -9.84 2.10 -4.93
CA THR A 391 -11.31 2.21 -4.95
C THR A 391 -11.82 3.62 -4.64
N TYR A 392 -11.10 4.37 -3.81
CA TYR A 392 -11.50 5.71 -3.37
C TYR A 392 -10.64 6.83 -3.96
N LYS A 393 -9.73 6.48 -4.87
CA LYS A 393 -8.79 7.41 -5.50
C LYS A 393 -8.15 8.31 -4.44
N GLY A 394 -7.52 7.70 -3.45
CA GLY A 394 -7.04 8.45 -2.30
C GLY A 394 -5.89 7.78 -1.57
N ILE A 395 -5.50 8.41 -0.50
CA ILE A 395 -4.42 7.97 0.38
C ILE A 395 -4.97 7.72 1.78
N ALA A 396 -4.72 6.53 2.32
CA ALA A 396 -4.88 6.26 3.74
C ALA A 396 -3.54 6.41 4.44
N PHE A 397 -3.52 7.15 5.53
CA PHE A 397 -2.34 7.43 6.33
C PHE A 397 -2.62 7.21 7.82
N LEU A 398 -1.80 6.38 8.46
CA LEU A 398 -1.85 6.14 9.89
C LEU A 398 -0.57 6.70 10.54
N PRO A 399 -0.61 7.89 11.16
CA PRO A 399 0.57 8.52 11.74
C PRO A 399 1.19 7.68 12.87
N ASP A 400 0.35 7.24 13.80
CA ASP A 400 0.73 6.41 14.94
C ASP A 400 -0.43 5.52 15.42
N ARG A 401 -0.18 4.69 16.43
CA ARG A 401 -1.15 3.75 16.99
C ARG A 401 -2.36 4.40 17.69
N THR A 402 -2.22 5.63 18.12
CA THR A 402 -3.25 6.35 18.91
C THR A 402 -4.09 7.27 18.06
N ALA A 403 -3.59 7.67 16.89
CA ALA A 403 -4.28 8.55 15.97
C ALA A 403 -5.42 7.82 15.24
N ASN A 404 -6.38 8.60 14.75
CA ASN A 404 -7.28 8.11 13.70
C ASN A 404 -6.50 7.91 12.40
N VAL A 405 -7.04 7.09 11.50
CA VAL A 405 -6.60 7.06 10.11
C VAL A 405 -6.94 8.40 9.46
N TYR A 406 -5.97 9.02 8.85
CA TYR A 406 -6.14 10.17 7.99
C TYR A 406 -6.39 9.69 6.57
N PHE A 407 -7.21 10.42 5.86
CA PHE A 407 -7.49 10.15 4.46
C PHE A 407 -7.41 11.44 3.64
N MET A 408 -6.94 11.32 2.41
CA MET A 408 -6.96 12.39 1.41
C MET A 408 -7.50 11.82 0.10
N ARG A 409 -8.55 12.42 -0.44
CA ARG A 409 -8.97 12.14 -1.82
C ARG A 409 -8.02 12.84 -2.78
N LEU A 410 -7.60 12.15 -3.81
CA LEU A 410 -6.76 12.71 -4.85
C LEU A 410 -7.60 13.30 -5.99
N ALA A 411 -7.10 14.41 -6.55
CA ALA A 411 -7.70 15.06 -7.71
C ALA A 411 -7.27 14.34 -8.98
#